data_67004b4510e4123d2306447138db47a6
#
_entry.id   67004b4510e4123d2306447138db47a6
#
_cell.length_a   1.000
_cell.length_b   1.000
_cell.length_c   1.000
_cell.angle_alpha   90.00
_cell.angle_beta   90.00
_cell.angle_gamma   90.00
#
_symmetry.space_group_name_H-M   'P 1'
#
loop_
_entity.id
_entity.type
_entity.pdbx_description
1 polymer ?
#
loop_
_entity_poly.entity_id
_entity_poly.type
_entity_poly.pdbx_seq_one_letter_code
_entity_poly.pdbx_strand_id
1 'polypeptide(L)'
;MPAFASLLAASAAARVASLNLCTDEYLLLLAQPEQIVSLSYLSRDPLESPLWRQARHYPGNRGSIEDVLARHPTLVMTMGGVGGRSTALLAGRLHIQTLSLPYATDLDGVASNIQRVAAAVGHPEHAMPWLSRLRALQRSAVAHGVDAIWISGHGDTLAPESLGAQWMRLAGLRQRPLAGGKVTLETLLTTPPKILIKSDYRSGQMSGGARWLRHPIVRSAGTRQLITDGRPWTCLGPLMIPEIERLRRLPR
;
A
#
# COMPACT_ATOMS: atom_id res chain seq x y z
N MET A 1 53.76 -20.43 10.24
CA MET A 1 52.71 -19.44 10.39
C MET A 1 51.40 -20.03 9.87
N PRO A 2 50.41 -20.36 10.71
CA PRO A 2 49.15 -20.88 10.23
C PRO A 2 48.28 -19.72 9.73
N ALA A 3 47.82 -19.83 8.49
CA ALA A 3 46.86 -18.92 7.87
C ALA A 3 45.48 -19.05 8.58
N PHE A 4 45.01 -18.00 9.23
CA PHE A 4 43.63 -17.89 9.72
C PHE A 4 42.70 -17.74 8.50
N ALA A 5 42.13 -18.87 8.08
CA ALA A 5 40.97 -18.82 7.19
C ALA A 5 39.78 -18.24 7.97
N SER A 6 39.48 -16.98 7.73
CA SER A 6 38.26 -16.32 8.23
C SER A 6 37.07 -16.99 7.55
N LEU A 7 36.42 -17.94 8.23
CA LEU A 7 35.11 -18.43 7.84
C LEU A 7 34.13 -17.27 8.00
N LEU A 8 33.87 -16.54 6.92
CA LEU A 8 32.65 -15.71 6.77
C LEU A 8 31.47 -16.69 6.84
N ALA A 9 30.89 -16.81 8.04
CA ALA A 9 29.59 -17.48 8.18
C ALA A 9 28.60 -16.72 7.27
N ALA A 10 28.25 -17.33 6.15
CA ALA A 10 27.16 -16.82 5.32
C ALA A 10 25.92 -16.77 6.22
N SER A 11 25.48 -15.57 6.59
CA SER A 11 24.24 -15.38 7.29
C SER A 11 23.14 -16.05 6.45
N ALA A 12 22.50 -17.07 7.02
CA ALA A 12 21.39 -17.72 6.31
C ALA A 12 20.38 -16.65 5.90
N ALA A 13 20.03 -16.65 4.62
CA ALA A 13 19.09 -15.67 4.09
C ALA A 13 17.79 -15.68 4.91
N ALA A 14 17.28 -14.51 5.27
CA ALA A 14 16.06 -14.39 6.06
C ALA A 14 14.91 -15.12 5.36
N ARG A 15 14.15 -15.93 6.10
CA ARG A 15 12.93 -16.61 5.65
C ARG A 15 11.75 -15.82 6.17
N VAL A 16 11.08 -15.09 5.29
CA VAL A 16 10.13 -14.05 5.69
C VAL A 16 8.70 -14.48 5.41
N ALA A 17 7.85 -14.43 6.42
CA ALA A 17 6.40 -14.55 6.27
C ALA A 17 5.74 -13.20 6.55
N SER A 18 4.83 -12.80 5.67
CA SER A 18 4.01 -11.61 5.85
C SER A 18 2.58 -11.99 6.20
N LEU A 19 1.98 -11.32 7.19
CA LEU A 19 0.68 -11.70 7.75
C LEU A 19 -0.47 -10.77 7.32
N ASN A 20 -0.22 -9.74 6.53
CA ASN A 20 -1.28 -8.90 5.99
C ASN A 20 -0.93 -8.30 4.62
N LEU A 21 -1.97 -7.89 3.89
CA LEU A 21 -1.89 -7.34 2.54
C LEU A 21 -0.84 -6.23 2.40
N CYS A 22 -0.80 -5.30 3.36
CA CYS A 22 0.07 -4.13 3.23
C CYS A 22 1.55 -4.48 3.40
N THR A 23 1.90 -5.42 4.29
CA THR A 23 3.27 -5.92 4.39
C THR A 23 3.64 -6.86 3.26
N ASP A 24 2.67 -7.57 2.66
CA ASP A 24 2.90 -8.37 1.45
C ASP A 24 3.41 -7.50 0.29
N GLU A 25 2.81 -6.30 0.11
CA GLU A 25 3.24 -5.35 -0.93
C GLU A 25 4.72 -4.97 -0.77
N TYR A 26 5.13 -4.58 0.45
CA TYR A 26 6.53 -4.25 0.72
C TYR A 26 7.45 -5.46 0.47
N LEU A 27 7.04 -6.64 0.94
CA LEU A 27 7.87 -7.84 0.83
C LEU A 27 8.06 -8.27 -0.62
N LEU A 28 6.98 -8.24 -1.43
CA LEU A 28 7.03 -8.57 -2.86
C LEU A 28 7.91 -7.61 -3.68
N LEU A 29 8.07 -6.37 -3.22
CA LEU A 29 8.85 -5.34 -3.92
C LEU A 29 10.31 -5.26 -3.49
N LEU A 30 10.64 -5.74 -2.28
CA LEU A 30 11.92 -5.46 -1.65
C LEU A 30 12.74 -6.71 -1.29
N ALA A 31 12.10 -7.88 -1.09
CA ALA A 31 12.80 -9.12 -0.80
C ALA A 31 13.24 -9.86 -2.07
N GLN A 32 14.23 -10.72 -1.94
CA GLN A 32 14.51 -11.73 -2.94
C GLN A 32 13.40 -12.81 -2.95
N PRO A 33 13.03 -13.38 -4.11
CA PRO A 33 11.96 -14.37 -4.19
C PRO A 33 12.12 -15.55 -3.22
N GLU A 34 13.36 -16.01 -3.03
CA GLU A 34 13.72 -17.19 -2.21
C GLU A 34 13.52 -16.92 -0.71
N GLN A 35 13.49 -15.66 -0.30
CA GLN A 35 13.27 -15.26 1.09
C GLN A 35 11.80 -15.35 1.49
N ILE A 36 10.87 -15.28 0.53
CA ILE A 36 9.45 -15.21 0.80
C ILE A 36 8.89 -16.61 1.03
N VAL A 37 8.54 -16.95 2.28
CA VAL A 37 8.03 -18.27 2.63
C VAL A 37 6.51 -18.32 2.73
N SER A 38 5.85 -17.18 2.97
CA SER A 38 4.38 -17.09 2.99
C SER A 38 3.91 -15.64 2.87
N LEU A 39 2.78 -15.44 2.19
CA LEU A 39 2.07 -14.16 2.08
C LEU A 39 0.62 -14.33 2.56
N SER A 40 -0.06 -13.24 2.92
CA SER A 40 -1.48 -13.33 3.25
C SER A 40 -2.31 -13.77 2.02
N TYR A 41 -3.43 -14.42 2.25
CA TYR A 41 -4.32 -14.86 1.16
C TYR A 41 -4.86 -13.67 0.34
N LEU A 42 -4.96 -12.49 0.97
CA LEU A 42 -5.45 -11.27 0.32
C LEU A 42 -4.56 -10.83 -0.84
N SER A 43 -3.25 -10.94 -0.70
CA SER A 43 -2.33 -10.53 -1.78
C SER A 43 -2.45 -11.41 -3.03
N ARG A 44 -3.04 -12.60 -2.91
CA ARG A 44 -3.25 -13.56 -4.00
C ARG A 44 -4.59 -13.37 -4.73
N ASP A 45 -5.45 -12.50 -4.20
CA ASP A 45 -6.74 -12.16 -4.79
C ASP A 45 -6.57 -11.01 -5.79
N PRO A 46 -6.98 -11.18 -7.06
CA PRO A 46 -6.92 -10.14 -8.07
C PRO A 46 -7.78 -8.91 -7.74
N LEU A 47 -8.76 -9.04 -6.85
CA LEU A 47 -9.60 -7.93 -6.42
C LEU A 47 -8.98 -7.11 -5.29
N GLU A 48 -7.98 -7.67 -4.59
CA GLU A 48 -7.34 -7.03 -3.44
C GLU A 48 -5.96 -6.46 -3.76
N SER A 49 -5.18 -7.15 -4.58
CA SER A 49 -3.78 -6.78 -4.83
C SER A 49 -3.47 -6.61 -6.31
N PRO A 50 -2.79 -5.53 -6.71
CA PRO A 50 -2.21 -5.42 -8.05
C PRO A 50 -1.13 -6.46 -8.31
N LEU A 51 -0.48 -6.97 -7.26
CA LEU A 51 0.62 -7.94 -7.32
C LEU A 51 0.13 -9.40 -7.23
N TRP A 52 -1.17 -9.66 -7.38
CA TRP A 52 -1.76 -10.98 -7.18
C TRP A 52 -1.11 -12.10 -8.02
N ARG A 53 -0.67 -11.79 -9.25
CA ARG A 53 0.02 -12.77 -10.11
C ARG A 53 1.35 -13.19 -9.51
N GLN A 54 2.14 -12.24 -9.01
CA GLN A 54 3.39 -12.51 -8.33
C GLN A 54 3.15 -13.24 -7.00
N ALA A 55 2.18 -12.79 -6.20
CA ALA A 55 1.84 -13.37 -4.91
C ALA A 55 1.38 -14.83 -4.99
N ARG A 56 0.77 -15.25 -6.10
CA ARG A 56 0.32 -16.64 -6.29
C ARG A 56 1.44 -17.69 -6.33
N HIS A 57 2.66 -17.29 -6.58
CA HIS A 57 3.82 -18.18 -6.55
C HIS A 57 4.22 -18.59 -5.12
N TYR A 58 3.67 -17.94 -4.10
CA TYR A 58 4.00 -18.18 -2.70
C TYR A 58 2.83 -18.82 -1.95
N PRO A 59 3.10 -19.63 -0.91
CA PRO A 59 2.06 -20.16 -0.03
C PRO A 59 1.27 -19.05 0.64
N GLY A 60 -0.06 -19.22 0.74
CA GLY A 60 -0.96 -18.30 1.44
C GLY A 60 -1.06 -18.61 2.92
N ASN A 61 -1.31 -17.58 3.75
CA ASN A 61 -1.70 -17.69 5.16
C ASN A 61 -2.94 -16.82 5.43
N ARG A 62 -3.58 -17.03 6.58
CA ARG A 62 -4.79 -16.29 7.01
C ARG A 62 -4.49 -15.12 7.94
N GLY A 63 -3.22 -14.71 8.06
CA GLY A 63 -2.81 -13.59 8.88
C GLY A 63 -2.44 -13.96 10.32
N SER A 64 -2.26 -15.24 10.64
CA SER A 64 -1.80 -15.70 11.94
C SER A 64 -0.38 -16.28 11.88
N ILE A 65 0.35 -16.20 12.99
CA ILE A 65 1.70 -16.75 13.07
C ILE A 65 1.66 -18.28 13.01
N GLU A 66 0.62 -18.90 13.55
CA GLU A 66 0.43 -20.35 13.57
C GLU A 66 0.36 -20.92 12.13
N ASP A 67 -0.28 -20.20 11.22
CA ASP A 67 -0.40 -20.60 9.81
C ASP A 67 0.96 -20.72 9.09
N VAL A 68 1.98 -20.04 9.61
CA VAL A 68 3.28 -19.95 8.94
C VAL A 68 4.39 -20.76 9.63
N LEU A 69 4.15 -21.32 10.82
CA LEU A 69 5.18 -22.05 11.58
C LEU A 69 5.76 -23.24 10.81
N ALA A 70 4.94 -23.99 10.09
CA ALA A 70 5.38 -25.12 9.27
C ALA A 70 6.32 -24.70 8.11
N ARG A 71 6.42 -23.40 7.84
CA ARG A 71 7.32 -22.82 6.84
C ARG A 71 8.66 -22.38 7.43
N HIS A 72 8.85 -22.56 8.73
CA HIS A 72 10.06 -22.19 9.47
C HIS A 72 10.53 -20.74 9.15
N PRO A 73 9.68 -19.72 9.33
CA PRO A 73 10.09 -18.33 9.13
C PRO A 73 11.12 -17.93 10.19
N THR A 74 12.12 -17.14 9.79
CA THR A 74 13.04 -16.48 10.72
C THR A 74 12.58 -15.04 11.03
N LEU A 75 11.73 -14.47 10.16
CA LEU A 75 11.14 -13.15 10.31
C LEU A 75 9.65 -13.19 9.94
N VAL A 76 8.82 -12.61 10.80
CA VAL A 76 7.38 -12.39 10.55
C VAL A 76 7.11 -10.91 10.48
N MET A 77 6.41 -10.48 9.42
CA MET A 77 6.07 -9.08 9.17
C MET A 77 4.58 -8.82 9.36
N THR A 78 4.26 -7.69 10.00
CA THR A 78 2.89 -7.19 10.18
C THR A 78 2.85 -5.67 10.05
N MET A 79 1.65 -5.09 9.91
CA MET A 79 1.44 -3.64 9.96
C MET A 79 0.38 -3.33 11.03
N GLY A 80 0.62 -2.29 11.82
CA GLY A 80 -0.29 -1.87 12.90
C GLY A 80 -0.27 -2.74 14.15
N GLY A 81 0.71 -3.62 14.26
CA GLY A 81 0.89 -4.55 15.38
C GLY A 81 0.85 -6.01 14.96
N VAL A 82 1.58 -6.84 15.68
CA VAL A 82 1.56 -8.29 15.50
C VAL A 82 0.31 -8.80 16.22
N GLY A 83 -0.66 -9.37 15.54
CA GLY A 83 -1.86 -10.10 16.00
C GLY A 83 -2.11 -10.28 17.52
N GLY A 84 -1.79 -9.25 18.30
CA GLY A 84 -1.91 -9.22 19.76
C GLY A 84 -0.69 -9.76 20.52
N ARG A 85 -0.78 -9.67 21.84
CA ARG A 85 0.27 -10.14 22.78
C ARG A 85 0.65 -11.61 22.59
N SER A 86 -0.32 -12.46 22.29
CA SER A 86 -0.11 -13.90 22.09
C SER A 86 0.84 -14.19 20.92
N THR A 87 0.67 -13.50 19.80
CA THR A 87 1.54 -13.66 18.62
C THR A 87 2.98 -13.23 18.92
N ALA A 88 3.16 -12.09 19.59
CA ALA A 88 4.48 -11.60 19.96
C ALA A 88 5.18 -12.55 20.96
N LEU A 89 4.43 -13.08 21.95
CA LEU A 89 4.96 -14.05 22.90
C LEU A 89 5.34 -15.37 22.23
N LEU A 90 4.51 -15.86 21.31
CA LEU A 90 4.79 -17.09 20.57
C LEU A 90 6.01 -16.93 19.67
N ALA A 91 6.11 -15.84 18.94
CA ALA A 91 7.29 -15.52 18.14
C ALA A 91 8.56 -15.49 18.98
N GLY A 92 8.52 -14.81 20.14
CA GLY A 92 9.65 -14.74 21.06
C GLY A 92 10.09 -16.12 21.59
N ARG A 93 9.14 -16.99 21.96
CA ARG A 93 9.43 -18.37 22.41
C ARG A 93 10.06 -19.24 21.34
N LEU A 94 9.72 -18.98 20.08
CA LEU A 94 10.22 -19.73 18.91
C LEU A 94 11.44 -19.06 18.28
N HIS A 95 11.99 -18.01 18.88
CA HIS A 95 13.11 -17.23 18.35
C HIS A 95 12.86 -16.68 16.93
N ILE A 96 11.60 -16.40 16.59
CA ILE A 96 11.21 -15.78 15.34
C ILE A 96 11.25 -14.26 15.51
N GLN A 97 12.03 -13.57 14.68
CA GLN A 97 12.05 -12.12 14.68
C GLN A 97 10.69 -11.56 14.18
N THR A 98 10.30 -10.42 14.69
CA THR A 98 9.08 -9.73 14.26
C THR A 98 9.39 -8.32 13.80
N LEU A 99 8.86 -7.93 12.63
CA LEU A 99 8.88 -6.57 12.14
C LEU A 99 7.45 -6.05 12.06
N SER A 100 7.07 -5.22 13.01
CA SER A 100 5.80 -4.48 12.96
C SER A 100 6.03 -3.11 12.33
N LEU A 101 5.46 -2.88 11.15
CA LEU A 101 5.46 -1.58 10.49
C LEU A 101 4.34 -0.71 11.07
N PRO A 102 4.57 0.58 11.33
CA PRO A 102 3.49 1.50 11.64
C PRO A 102 2.67 1.78 10.38
N TYR A 103 1.40 2.11 10.55
CA TYR A 103 0.64 2.76 9.47
C TYR A 103 1.31 4.11 9.18
N ALA A 104 1.69 4.32 7.93
CA ALA A 104 2.24 5.61 7.52
C ALA A 104 1.14 6.69 7.55
N THR A 105 1.42 7.82 8.16
CA THR A 105 0.53 8.98 8.20
C THR A 105 0.93 10.06 7.20
N ASP A 106 2.15 9.93 6.66
CA ASP A 106 2.75 10.85 5.69
C ASP A 106 3.72 10.11 4.75
N LEU A 107 4.25 10.84 3.77
CA LEU A 107 5.17 10.29 2.77
C LEU A 107 6.52 9.87 3.36
N ASP A 108 6.95 10.51 4.44
CA ASP A 108 8.20 10.14 5.13
C ASP A 108 8.04 8.82 5.87
N GLY A 109 6.85 8.57 6.45
CA GLY A 109 6.49 7.27 7.02
C GLY A 109 6.51 6.15 5.97
N VAL A 110 6.04 6.42 4.75
CA VAL A 110 6.14 5.45 3.63
C VAL A 110 7.60 5.18 3.30
N ALA A 111 8.42 6.23 3.16
CA ALA A 111 9.86 6.10 2.89
C ALA A 111 10.58 5.32 3.99
N SER A 112 10.27 5.61 5.26
CA SER A 112 10.80 4.89 6.43
C SER A 112 10.44 3.40 6.39
N ASN A 113 9.18 3.06 6.09
CA ASN A 113 8.75 1.66 5.99
C ASN A 113 9.47 0.92 4.85
N ILE A 114 9.67 1.56 3.69
CA ILE A 114 10.46 0.99 2.58
C ILE A 114 11.89 0.65 3.06
N GLN A 115 12.56 1.59 3.74
CA GLN A 115 13.91 1.39 4.26
C GLN A 115 13.98 0.29 5.31
N ARG A 116 13.02 0.27 6.26
CA ARG A 116 12.96 -0.73 7.32
C ARG A 116 12.78 -2.14 6.78
N VAL A 117 11.91 -2.32 5.77
CA VAL A 117 11.71 -3.65 5.17
C VAL A 117 12.95 -4.08 4.40
N ALA A 118 13.50 -3.22 3.54
CA ALA A 118 14.69 -3.54 2.77
C ALA A 118 15.88 -3.92 3.68
N ALA A 119 16.08 -3.20 4.79
CA ALA A 119 17.10 -3.55 5.78
C ALA A 119 16.80 -4.88 6.49
N ALA A 120 15.55 -5.14 6.87
CA ALA A 120 15.17 -6.36 7.57
C ALA A 120 15.32 -7.63 6.71
N VAL A 121 15.13 -7.51 5.39
CA VAL A 121 15.38 -8.61 4.44
C VAL A 121 16.85 -8.70 4.01
N GLY A 122 17.73 -7.80 4.50
CA GLY A 122 19.16 -7.80 4.20
C GLY A 122 19.54 -7.18 2.85
N HIS A 123 18.62 -6.46 2.19
CA HIS A 123 18.80 -5.84 0.88
C HIS A 123 18.48 -4.34 0.89
N PRO A 124 19.22 -3.52 1.69
CA PRO A 124 18.93 -2.08 1.79
C PRO A 124 19.00 -1.35 0.44
N GLU A 125 19.76 -1.86 -0.52
CA GLU A 125 19.87 -1.34 -1.89
C GLU A 125 18.54 -1.42 -2.66
N HIS A 126 17.66 -2.39 -2.37
CA HIS A 126 16.35 -2.52 -3.01
C HIS A 126 15.39 -1.37 -2.68
N ALA A 127 15.64 -0.64 -1.59
CA ALA A 127 14.89 0.58 -1.27
C ALA A 127 15.18 1.72 -2.24
N MET A 128 16.39 1.80 -2.80
CA MET A 128 16.88 2.97 -3.53
C MET A 128 16.02 3.36 -4.74
N PRO A 129 15.59 2.43 -5.63
CA PRO A 129 14.73 2.77 -6.76
C PRO A 129 13.41 3.39 -6.31
N TRP A 130 12.77 2.86 -5.27
CA TRP A 130 11.49 3.35 -4.74
C TRP A 130 11.63 4.73 -4.09
N LEU A 131 12.66 4.92 -3.27
CA LEU A 131 12.96 6.20 -2.63
C LEU A 131 13.32 7.27 -3.65
N SER A 132 14.06 6.92 -4.69
CA SER A 132 14.40 7.85 -5.77
C SER A 132 13.16 8.33 -6.53
N ARG A 133 12.26 7.42 -6.88
CA ARG A 133 10.98 7.75 -7.53
C ARG A 133 10.10 8.62 -6.65
N LEU A 134 9.96 8.28 -5.35
CA LEU A 134 9.19 9.07 -4.40
C LEU A 134 9.74 10.50 -4.29
N ARG A 135 11.06 10.65 -4.13
CA ARG A 135 11.72 11.96 -4.11
C ARG A 135 11.53 12.74 -5.42
N ALA A 136 11.55 12.07 -6.57
CA ALA A 136 11.29 12.71 -7.86
C ALA A 136 9.86 13.26 -7.94
N LEU A 137 8.86 12.49 -7.45
CA LEU A 137 7.49 12.94 -7.33
C LEU A 137 7.35 14.15 -6.40
N GLN A 138 8.03 14.15 -5.25
CA GLN A 138 8.02 15.24 -4.29
C GLN A 138 8.63 16.52 -4.88
N ARG A 139 9.82 16.43 -5.52
CA ARG A 139 10.48 17.60 -6.14
C ARG A 139 9.68 18.22 -7.28
N SER A 140 8.92 17.42 -8.00
CA SER A 140 8.10 17.87 -9.13
C SER A 140 6.64 18.14 -8.75
N ALA A 141 6.32 18.16 -7.46
CA ALA A 141 4.98 18.51 -6.98
C ALA A 141 4.69 19.99 -7.26
N VAL A 142 3.47 20.26 -7.77
CA VAL A 142 3.04 21.64 -8.02
C VAL A 142 2.52 22.28 -6.72
N ALA A 143 2.85 23.56 -6.50
CA ALA A 143 2.42 24.28 -5.30
C ALA A 143 0.88 24.37 -5.18
N HIS A 144 0.20 24.58 -6.32
CA HIS A 144 -1.26 24.70 -6.38
C HIS A 144 -1.84 23.61 -7.27
N GLY A 145 -2.35 22.55 -6.64
CA GLY A 145 -3.01 21.45 -7.35
C GLY A 145 -4.39 21.85 -7.88
N VAL A 146 -4.81 21.18 -8.94
CA VAL A 146 -6.18 21.30 -9.47
C VAL A 146 -7.18 20.82 -8.42
N ASP A 147 -8.26 21.58 -8.23
CA ASP A 147 -9.34 21.21 -7.33
C ASP A 147 -9.94 19.86 -7.70
N ALA A 148 -9.92 18.92 -6.77
CA ALA A 148 -10.34 17.55 -7.01
C ALA A 148 -11.00 16.94 -5.77
N ILE A 149 -11.87 15.97 -6.03
CA ILE A 149 -12.44 15.09 -5.02
C ILE A 149 -12.10 13.65 -5.38
N TRP A 150 -11.41 12.95 -4.49
CA TRP A 150 -11.26 11.50 -4.57
C TRP A 150 -12.47 10.84 -3.90
N ILE A 151 -13.08 9.85 -4.54
CA ILE A 151 -14.23 9.13 -3.99
C ILE A 151 -14.07 7.63 -4.10
N SER A 152 -14.57 6.93 -3.11
CA SER A 152 -14.78 5.48 -3.11
C SER A 152 -16.26 5.12 -2.96
N GLY A 153 -16.56 3.86 -2.73
CA GLY A 153 -17.93 3.40 -2.50
C GLY A 153 -18.63 4.17 -1.37
N HIS A 154 -19.94 4.35 -1.48
CA HIS A 154 -20.77 5.12 -0.54
C HIS A 154 -20.42 6.61 -0.39
N GLY A 155 -19.67 7.17 -1.34
CA GLY A 155 -19.27 8.57 -1.29
C GLY A 155 -18.19 8.90 -0.26
N ASP A 156 -17.47 7.90 0.24
CA ASP A 156 -16.32 8.14 1.12
C ASP A 156 -15.24 8.91 0.37
N THR A 157 -14.59 9.86 1.04
CA THR A 157 -13.54 10.70 0.50
C THR A 157 -12.38 10.84 1.48
N LEU A 158 -11.27 11.39 1.00
CA LEU A 158 -10.08 11.59 1.79
C LEU A 158 -10.19 12.85 2.66
N ALA A 159 -9.71 12.78 3.89
CA ALA A 159 -9.47 13.99 4.68
C ALA A 159 -8.33 14.81 4.05
N PRO A 160 -8.39 16.17 4.07
CA PRO A 160 -7.42 17.03 3.37
C PRO A 160 -5.96 16.84 3.81
N GLU A 161 -5.75 16.47 5.08
CA GLU A 161 -4.41 16.27 5.65
C GLU A 161 -3.97 14.81 5.68
N SER A 162 -4.81 13.89 5.19
CA SER A 162 -4.49 12.47 5.17
C SER A 162 -3.32 12.16 4.23
N LEU A 163 -2.68 10.99 4.44
CA LEU A 163 -1.66 10.48 3.52
C LEU A 163 -2.23 10.34 2.09
N GLY A 164 -3.50 9.94 1.93
CA GLY A 164 -4.14 9.87 0.62
C GLY A 164 -4.19 11.23 -0.08
N ALA A 165 -4.50 12.31 0.66
CA ALA A 165 -4.46 13.67 0.11
C ALA A 165 -3.02 14.13 -0.21
N GLN A 166 -2.02 13.67 0.54
CA GLN A 166 -0.61 13.92 0.20
C GLN A 166 -0.24 13.24 -1.13
N TRP A 167 -0.67 12.01 -1.36
CA TRP A 167 -0.51 11.33 -2.65
C TRP A 167 -1.20 12.09 -3.79
N MET A 168 -2.43 12.61 -3.57
CA MET A 168 -3.11 13.45 -4.57
C MET A 168 -2.29 14.71 -4.90
N ARG A 169 -1.70 15.37 -3.89
CA ARG A 169 -0.81 16.53 -4.13
C ARG A 169 0.37 16.19 -5.04
N LEU A 170 0.97 15.01 -4.84
CA LEU A 170 2.02 14.54 -5.76
C LEU A 170 1.48 14.29 -7.17
N ALA A 171 0.22 13.94 -7.34
CA ALA A 171 -0.42 13.90 -8.66
C ALA A 171 -0.77 15.29 -9.21
N GLY A 172 -0.49 16.39 -8.49
CA GLY A 172 -0.87 17.74 -8.87
C GLY A 172 -2.35 18.05 -8.69
N LEU A 173 -2.99 17.35 -7.76
CA LEU A 173 -4.40 17.48 -7.43
C LEU A 173 -4.54 17.92 -5.97
N ARG A 174 -5.53 18.76 -5.69
CA ARG A 174 -5.82 19.24 -4.35
C ARG A 174 -7.15 18.68 -3.88
N GLN A 175 -7.09 17.77 -2.89
CA GLN A 175 -8.29 17.24 -2.26
C GLN A 175 -9.09 18.36 -1.64
N ARG A 176 -10.37 18.48 -2.02
CA ARG A 176 -11.30 19.45 -1.46
C ARG A 176 -11.70 19.04 -0.04
N PRO A 177 -11.66 19.96 0.95
CA PRO A 177 -12.22 19.69 2.27
C PRO A 177 -13.73 19.47 2.17
N LEU A 178 -14.21 18.37 2.76
CA LEU A 178 -15.63 18.05 2.82
C LEU A 178 -16.03 17.65 4.23
N ALA A 179 -17.13 18.17 4.72
CA ALA A 179 -17.63 17.85 6.04
C ALA A 179 -17.94 16.35 6.17
N GLY A 180 -17.59 15.76 7.32
CA GLY A 180 -17.88 14.36 7.62
C GLY A 180 -17.16 13.34 6.73
N GLY A 181 -16.17 13.74 5.90
CA GLY A 181 -15.45 12.82 5.03
C GLY A 181 -16.33 12.15 3.97
N LYS A 182 -17.42 12.80 3.58
CA LYS A 182 -18.42 12.28 2.61
C LYS A 182 -18.66 13.25 1.48
N VAL A 183 -18.85 12.71 0.29
CA VAL A 183 -19.36 13.42 -0.88
C VAL A 183 -20.84 13.12 -1.00
N THR A 184 -21.66 14.16 -1.01
CA THR A 184 -23.11 14.03 -1.26
C THR A 184 -23.42 14.26 -2.73
N LEU A 185 -24.55 13.74 -3.21
CA LEU A 185 -25.02 14.03 -4.56
C LEU A 185 -25.32 15.53 -4.74
N GLU A 186 -25.76 16.20 -3.69
CA GLU A 186 -25.96 17.64 -3.66
C GLU A 186 -24.65 18.40 -3.89
N THR A 187 -23.55 18.02 -3.22
CA THR A 187 -22.21 18.59 -3.44
C THR A 187 -21.80 18.50 -4.90
N LEU A 188 -22.05 17.35 -5.54
CA LEU A 188 -21.69 17.15 -6.94
C LEU A 188 -22.55 17.95 -7.91
N LEU A 189 -23.79 18.28 -7.53
CA LEU A 189 -24.70 19.10 -8.34
C LEU A 189 -24.45 20.60 -8.17
N THR A 190 -24.29 21.05 -6.92
CA THR A 190 -24.22 22.48 -6.61
C THR A 190 -22.81 23.06 -6.72
N THR A 191 -21.81 22.27 -6.36
CA THR A 191 -20.40 22.67 -6.36
C THR A 191 -19.49 21.56 -6.90
N PRO A 192 -19.63 21.19 -8.19
CA PRO A 192 -18.84 20.12 -8.77
C PRO A 192 -17.33 20.45 -8.70
N PRO A 193 -16.45 19.46 -8.43
CA PRO A 193 -15.01 19.68 -8.50
C PRO A 193 -14.56 19.82 -9.97
N LYS A 194 -13.37 20.37 -10.21
CA LYS A 194 -12.78 20.34 -11.56
C LYS A 194 -12.49 18.91 -12.00
N ILE A 195 -12.01 18.07 -11.05
CA ILE A 195 -11.68 16.66 -11.30
C ILE A 195 -12.33 15.80 -10.22
N LEU A 196 -13.03 14.75 -10.66
CA LEU A 196 -13.56 13.71 -9.80
C LEU A 196 -12.75 12.43 -10.01
N ILE A 197 -12.03 11.96 -8.98
CA ILE A 197 -11.26 10.72 -9.05
C ILE A 197 -12.08 9.61 -8.42
N LYS A 198 -12.45 8.62 -9.21
CA LYS A 198 -13.21 7.46 -8.73
C LYS A 198 -12.26 6.29 -8.46
N SER A 199 -12.25 5.83 -7.23
CA SER A 199 -11.54 4.62 -6.83
C SER A 199 -12.29 3.39 -7.35
N ASP A 200 -11.71 2.69 -8.31
CA ASP A 200 -12.24 1.43 -8.82
C ASP A 200 -11.66 0.27 -8.00
N TYR A 201 -12.22 0.08 -6.81
CA TYR A 201 -11.86 -1.00 -5.92
C TYR A 201 -12.88 -2.13 -6.04
N ARG A 202 -12.40 -3.37 -6.16
CA ARG A 202 -13.21 -4.56 -6.40
C ARG A 202 -14.14 -4.41 -7.61
N SER A 203 -13.54 -4.00 -8.72
CA SER A 203 -14.24 -3.81 -9.99
C SER A 203 -15.09 -5.03 -10.36
N GLY A 204 -16.33 -4.78 -10.77
CA GLY A 204 -17.27 -5.83 -11.16
C GLY A 204 -18.09 -6.44 -10.03
N GLN A 205 -17.77 -6.20 -8.75
CA GLN A 205 -18.62 -6.66 -7.65
C GLN A 205 -19.87 -5.78 -7.48
N MET A 206 -21.01 -6.45 -7.28
CA MET A 206 -22.27 -5.77 -6.96
C MET A 206 -22.29 -5.42 -5.46
N SER A 207 -22.19 -4.13 -5.13
CA SER A 207 -22.27 -3.64 -3.77
C SER A 207 -23.07 -2.33 -3.71
N GLY A 208 -23.52 -1.93 -2.53
CA GLY A 208 -24.14 -0.61 -2.32
C GLY A 208 -23.22 0.53 -2.72
N GLY A 209 -21.91 0.40 -2.41
CA GLY A 209 -20.90 1.38 -2.79
C GLY A 209 -20.68 1.47 -4.30
N ALA A 210 -20.60 0.32 -4.98
CA ALA A 210 -20.51 0.29 -6.44
C ALA A 210 -21.76 0.92 -7.10
N ARG A 211 -22.94 0.72 -6.52
CA ARG A 211 -24.18 1.33 -6.99
C ARG A 211 -24.14 2.85 -6.87
N TRP A 212 -23.63 3.37 -5.75
CA TRP A 212 -23.49 4.81 -5.54
C TRP A 212 -22.55 5.45 -6.57
N LEU A 213 -21.37 4.83 -6.84
CA LEU A 213 -20.42 5.31 -7.84
C LEU A 213 -20.99 5.29 -9.28
N ARG A 214 -22.00 4.46 -9.55
CA ARG A 214 -22.70 4.38 -10.83
C ARG A 214 -23.93 5.29 -10.92
N HIS A 215 -24.28 6.03 -9.86
CA HIS A 215 -25.42 6.92 -9.84
C HIS A 215 -25.32 7.94 -10.99
N PRO A 216 -26.40 8.26 -11.71
CA PRO A 216 -26.37 9.19 -12.86
C PRO A 216 -25.71 10.53 -12.52
N ILE A 217 -26.02 11.12 -11.36
CA ILE A 217 -25.40 12.38 -10.91
C ILE A 217 -23.87 12.24 -10.78
N VAL A 218 -23.38 11.13 -10.22
CA VAL A 218 -21.93 10.89 -10.10
C VAL A 218 -21.29 10.75 -11.48
N ARG A 219 -22.02 10.17 -12.46
CA ARG A 219 -21.54 9.99 -13.84
C ARG A 219 -21.58 11.26 -14.67
N SER A 220 -22.53 12.16 -14.38
CA SER A 220 -22.79 13.35 -15.19
C SER A 220 -22.50 14.67 -14.48
N ALA A 221 -21.71 14.65 -13.43
CA ALA A 221 -21.46 15.80 -12.55
C ALA A 221 -20.80 17.04 -13.23
N GLY A 222 -20.82 17.15 -14.54
CA GLY A 222 -20.22 18.28 -15.29
C GLY A 222 -18.72 18.47 -15.05
N THR A 223 -18.09 17.46 -14.52
CA THR A 223 -16.70 17.47 -14.08
C THR A 223 -15.90 16.40 -14.83
N ARG A 224 -14.62 16.64 -15.01
CA ARG A 224 -13.73 15.65 -15.56
C ARG A 224 -13.57 14.48 -14.61
N GLN A 225 -13.78 13.27 -15.10
CA GLN A 225 -13.67 12.05 -14.30
C GLN A 225 -12.37 11.31 -14.62
N LEU A 226 -11.62 10.96 -13.58
CA LEU A 226 -10.48 10.05 -13.65
C LEU A 226 -10.81 8.78 -12.87
N ILE A 227 -10.36 7.65 -13.39
CA ILE A 227 -10.48 6.36 -12.69
C ILE A 227 -9.10 5.98 -12.18
N THR A 228 -9.02 5.64 -10.90
CA THR A 228 -7.82 5.09 -10.25
C THR A 228 -8.07 3.65 -9.84
N ASP A 229 -7.03 2.81 -9.97
CA ASP A 229 -7.06 1.48 -9.34
C ASP A 229 -7.17 1.67 -7.81
N GLY A 230 -8.25 1.17 -7.23
CA GLY A 230 -8.51 1.34 -5.79
C GLY A 230 -7.60 0.52 -4.88
N ARG A 231 -6.94 -0.52 -5.39
CA ARG A 231 -6.14 -1.45 -4.59
C ARG A 231 -4.91 -0.80 -3.93
N PRO A 232 -4.07 0.02 -4.63
CA PRO A 232 -2.97 0.74 -3.99
C PRO A 232 -3.43 1.70 -2.89
N TRP A 233 -4.65 2.26 -3.00
CA TRP A 233 -5.22 3.18 -2.02
C TRP A 233 -5.61 2.50 -0.70
N THR A 234 -5.70 1.17 -0.67
CA THR A 234 -5.98 0.42 0.56
C THR A 234 -4.82 0.52 1.55
N CYS A 235 -3.59 0.39 1.07
CA CYS A 235 -2.39 0.42 1.92
C CYS A 235 -1.67 1.77 1.90
N LEU A 236 -1.90 2.60 0.89
CA LEU A 236 -1.21 3.90 0.69
C LEU A 236 0.33 3.79 0.73
N GLY A 237 0.85 2.59 0.45
CA GLY A 237 2.26 2.23 0.51
C GLY A 237 3.02 2.48 -0.80
N PRO A 238 4.09 1.71 -1.07
CA PRO A 238 4.97 1.91 -2.22
C PRO A 238 4.26 1.78 -3.58
N LEU A 239 3.15 1.00 -3.67
CA LEU A 239 2.38 0.87 -4.90
C LEU A 239 1.65 2.15 -5.31
N MET A 240 1.54 3.14 -4.42
CA MET A 240 1.05 4.47 -4.78
C MET A 240 2.02 5.21 -5.73
N ILE A 241 3.32 4.92 -5.68
CA ILE A 241 4.31 5.60 -6.55
C ILE A 241 3.96 5.39 -8.04
N PRO A 242 3.87 4.17 -8.58
CA PRO A 242 3.49 3.97 -9.98
C PRO A 242 2.08 4.47 -10.29
N GLU A 243 1.14 4.40 -9.35
CA GLU A 243 -0.21 4.91 -9.56
C GLU A 243 -0.23 6.44 -9.70
N ILE A 244 0.51 7.16 -8.87
CA ILE A 244 0.65 8.62 -8.97
C ILE A 244 1.36 9.02 -10.27
N GLU A 245 2.41 8.31 -10.68
CA GLU A 245 3.06 8.52 -11.97
C GLU A 245 2.08 8.32 -13.14
N ARG A 246 1.21 7.32 -13.06
CA ARG A 246 0.15 7.08 -14.05
C ARG A 246 -0.85 8.24 -14.08
N LEU A 247 -1.36 8.66 -12.92
CA LEU A 247 -2.32 9.78 -12.81
C LEU A 247 -1.75 11.09 -13.36
N ARG A 248 -0.44 11.35 -13.20
CA ARG A 248 0.22 12.53 -13.79
C ARG A 248 0.21 12.55 -15.31
N ARG A 249 0.25 11.39 -15.95
CA ARG A 249 0.26 11.29 -17.42
C ARG A 249 -1.12 11.45 -18.05
N LEU A 250 -2.19 11.35 -17.24
CA LEU A 250 -3.53 11.55 -17.75
C LEU A 250 -3.73 13.02 -18.15
N PRO A 251 -4.36 13.30 -19.30
CA PRO A 251 -4.68 14.66 -19.71
C PRO A 251 -5.57 15.29 -18.60
N ARG A 252 -5.47 16.59 -18.36
CA ARG A 252 -6.21 17.34 -17.31
C ARG A 252 -7.18 18.33 -17.92
#